data_baf9ecaf210e93105444e573a5181a6f
#
_entry.id   baf9ecaf210e93105444e573a5181a6f
#
_cell.length_a   1.000
_cell.length_b   1.000
_cell.length_c   1.000
_cell.angle_alpha   90.00
_cell.angle_beta   90.00
_cell.angle_gamma   90.00
#
_symmetry.space_group_name_H-M   'P 1'
#
loop_
_entity.id
_entity.type
_entity.pdbx_description
1 polymer ?
#
loop_
_entity_poly.entity_id
_entity_poly.type
_entity_poly.pdbx_seq_one_letter_code
_entity_poly.pdbx_strand_id
1 'polypeptide(L)'
;MIRFSFPDGRAEVLVTGREDGDLRAAPRADRESLVERHLAATELLLLEQVHSSTVVSAEEAREQRRQGDALVGFGPAALGVLTADCVPIVLADRGGAVATVHAGWRGLAAGVVEAAADRLGSEVEAFVGPHIRACCYEFRGPERPGLEQRFPECFHGDYLSLDAALGRVFEEIGVTIVGGLDECTMCSGRFFSYRGGSRAERFLTAARSGDRWC
;
A
#
# COMPACT_ATOMS: atom_id res chain seq x y z
N MET A 1 1.22 14.33 -8.17
CA MET A 1 2.14 13.44 -7.36
C MET A 1 2.39 14.01 -5.98
N ILE A 2 2.53 13.14 -4.97
CA ILE A 2 2.80 13.49 -3.57
C ILE A 2 4.01 12.70 -3.11
N ARG A 3 4.92 13.36 -2.37
CA ARG A 3 6.11 12.72 -1.78
C ARG A 3 6.03 12.83 -0.27
N PHE A 4 6.50 11.79 0.41
CA PHE A 4 6.65 11.73 1.85
C PHE A 4 7.99 11.07 2.20
N SER A 5 8.68 11.62 3.19
CA SER A 5 9.90 11.02 3.76
C SER A 5 9.60 10.56 5.17
N PHE A 6 9.93 9.32 5.48
CA PHE A 6 9.86 8.83 6.87
C PHE A 6 10.77 9.66 7.78
N PRO A 7 10.41 9.81 9.07
CA PRO A 7 11.29 10.42 10.04
C PRO A 7 12.70 9.83 9.92
N ASP A 8 13.74 10.68 10.03
CA ASP A 8 15.16 10.31 9.84
C ASP A 8 15.55 9.86 8.40
N GLY A 9 14.67 9.95 7.41
CA GLY A 9 15.01 9.66 6.02
C GLY A 9 15.25 8.17 5.74
N ARG A 10 14.71 7.24 6.58
CA ARG A 10 14.87 5.79 6.40
C ARG A 10 14.16 5.24 5.17
N ALA A 11 13.13 5.92 4.70
CA ALA A 11 12.40 5.56 3.49
C ALA A 11 11.76 6.80 2.84
N GLU A 12 11.66 6.74 1.52
CA GLU A 12 10.99 7.73 0.68
C GLU A 12 9.77 7.10 0.01
N VAL A 13 8.65 7.84 -0.01
CA VAL A 13 7.38 7.40 -0.58
C VAL A 13 6.96 8.34 -1.70
N LEU A 14 6.42 7.77 -2.76
CA LEU A 14 5.77 8.47 -3.88
C LEU A 14 4.34 7.95 -4.03
N VAL A 15 3.38 8.85 -4.07
CA VAL A 15 1.99 8.54 -4.42
C VAL A 15 1.60 9.33 -5.66
N THR A 16 1.16 8.64 -6.72
CA THR A 16 0.61 9.28 -7.91
C THR A 16 -0.89 9.50 -7.77
N GLY A 17 -1.43 10.36 -8.60
CA GLY A 17 -2.86 10.62 -8.67
C GLY A 17 -3.40 10.44 -10.08
N ARG A 18 -4.66 10.80 -10.28
CA ARG A 18 -5.35 10.75 -11.58
C ARG A 18 -4.68 11.63 -12.64
N GLU A 19 -4.13 12.78 -12.24
CA GLU A 19 -3.39 13.70 -13.11
C GLU A 19 -2.10 13.11 -13.70
N ASP A 20 -1.55 12.08 -13.05
CA ASP A 20 -0.33 11.40 -13.49
C ASP A 20 -0.62 10.24 -14.46
N GLY A 21 -1.89 10.03 -14.80
CA GLY A 21 -2.36 8.97 -15.68
C GLY A 21 -2.53 7.60 -15.03
N ASP A 22 -2.96 6.64 -15.84
CA ASP A 22 -3.15 5.25 -15.40
C ASP A 22 -1.82 4.49 -15.36
N LEU A 23 -1.29 4.30 -14.17
CA LEU A 23 0.02 3.63 -13.99
C LEU A 23 -0.05 2.11 -14.22
N ARG A 24 -1.24 1.50 -14.31
CA ARG A 24 -1.40 0.11 -14.69
C ARG A 24 -1.18 -0.09 -16.19
N ALA A 25 -1.74 0.80 -17.00
CA ALA A 25 -1.62 0.76 -18.46
C ALA A 25 -0.31 1.38 -18.97
N ALA A 26 0.34 2.23 -18.17
CA ALA A 26 1.57 2.90 -18.56
C ALA A 26 2.69 1.91 -18.95
N PRO A 27 3.49 2.18 -19.96
CA PRO A 27 4.67 1.40 -20.29
C PRO A 27 5.62 1.24 -19.10
N ARG A 28 6.33 0.11 -19.02
CA ARG A 28 7.30 -0.13 -17.95
C ARG A 28 8.33 0.99 -17.84
N ALA A 29 8.89 1.42 -18.98
CA ALA A 29 9.89 2.47 -19.01
C ALA A 29 9.40 3.81 -18.45
N ASP A 30 8.11 4.17 -18.66
CA ASP A 30 7.54 5.40 -18.13
C ASP A 30 7.41 5.33 -16.60
N ARG A 31 6.99 4.17 -16.08
CA ARG A 31 6.93 3.93 -14.62
C ARG A 31 8.31 3.95 -13.97
N GLU A 32 9.32 3.34 -14.61
CA GLU A 32 10.71 3.35 -14.14
C GLU A 32 11.29 4.77 -14.17
N SER A 33 11.09 5.52 -15.25
CA SER A 33 11.51 6.93 -15.33
C SER A 33 10.83 7.82 -14.27
N LEU A 34 9.60 7.49 -13.91
CA LEU A 34 8.88 8.20 -12.85
C LEU A 34 9.54 7.97 -11.48
N VAL A 35 9.81 6.72 -11.10
CA VAL A 35 10.43 6.43 -9.81
C VAL A 35 11.90 6.84 -9.77
N GLU A 36 12.63 6.76 -10.87
CA GLU A 36 13.99 7.30 -10.99
C GLU A 36 14.00 8.80 -10.69
N ARG A 37 13.13 9.57 -11.33
CA ARG A 37 13.06 11.02 -11.17
C ARG A 37 12.63 11.48 -9.78
N HIS A 38 11.71 10.77 -9.16
CA HIS A 38 11.06 11.20 -7.92
C HIS A 38 11.56 10.50 -6.66
N LEU A 39 12.13 9.31 -6.78
CA LEU A 39 12.69 8.54 -5.67
C LEU A 39 14.18 8.23 -5.85
N ALA A 40 14.83 8.65 -6.94
CA ALA A 40 16.17 8.22 -7.32
C ALA A 40 16.32 6.68 -7.33
N ALA A 41 15.25 5.97 -7.67
CA ALA A 41 15.22 4.52 -7.67
C ALA A 41 15.78 3.97 -8.99
N THR A 42 16.52 2.85 -8.92
CA THR A 42 17.16 2.24 -10.08
C THR A 42 16.21 1.37 -10.91
N GLU A 43 15.12 0.92 -10.31
CA GLU A 43 14.08 0.09 -10.93
C GLU A 43 12.77 0.21 -10.15
N LEU A 44 11.66 -0.24 -10.74
CA LEU A 44 10.38 -0.41 -10.06
C LEU A 44 9.96 -1.87 -10.07
N LEU A 45 9.77 -2.45 -8.88
CA LEU A 45 9.24 -3.79 -8.69
C LEU A 45 7.75 -3.74 -8.37
N LEU A 46 6.98 -4.53 -9.09
CA LEU A 46 5.52 -4.68 -8.93
C LEU A 46 5.15 -6.17 -8.95
N LEU A 47 4.13 -6.54 -8.19
CA LEU A 47 3.55 -7.88 -8.18
C LEU A 47 2.27 -7.96 -9.01
N GLU A 48 1.87 -9.16 -9.36
CA GLU A 48 0.51 -9.48 -9.73
C GLU A 48 -0.33 -9.60 -8.46
N GLN A 49 -1.04 -8.52 -8.10
CA GLN A 49 -1.86 -8.43 -6.89
C GLN A 49 -3.12 -9.29 -7.00
N VAL A 50 -3.33 -10.17 -6.03
CA VAL A 50 -4.41 -11.18 -6.03
C VAL A 50 -5.28 -11.14 -4.77
N HIS A 51 -5.10 -10.12 -3.92
CA HIS A 51 -5.78 -9.91 -2.63
C HIS A 51 -5.49 -11.04 -1.62
N SER A 52 -4.27 -11.53 -1.62
CA SER A 52 -3.75 -12.56 -0.68
C SER A 52 -3.01 -11.92 0.50
N SER A 53 -2.42 -12.78 1.36
CA SER A 53 -1.43 -12.38 2.37
C SER A 53 0.01 -12.73 1.97
N THR A 54 0.25 -13.04 0.69
CA THR A 54 1.57 -13.44 0.21
C THR A 54 2.52 -12.25 0.16
N VAL A 55 3.66 -12.39 0.83
CA VAL A 55 4.77 -11.44 0.83
C VAL A 55 5.91 -12.00 -0.03
N VAL A 56 6.41 -11.19 -0.95
CA VAL A 56 7.49 -11.53 -1.88
C VAL A 56 8.67 -10.62 -1.61
N SER A 57 9.89 -11.15 -1.59
CA SER A 57 11.09 -10.31 -1.49
C SER A 57 11.42 -9.62 -2.82
N ALA A 58 12.16 -8.53 -2.76
CA ALA A 58 12.63 -7.82 -3.95
C ALA A 58 13.49 -8.72 -4.85
N GLU A 59 14.28 -9.63 -4.24
CA GLU A 59 15.11 -10.60 -4.95
C GLU A 59 14.24 -11.57 -5.76
N GLU A 60 13.24 -12.17 -5.12
CA GLU A 60 12.29 -13.09 -5.78
C GLU A 60 11.50 -12.41 -6.89
N ALA A 61 11.12 -11.14 -6.70
CA ALA A 61 10.38 -10.38 -7.70
C ALA A 61 11.20 -10.02 -8.95
N ARG A 62 12.55 -9.95 -8.83
CA ARG A 62 13.45 -9.75 -9.96
C ARG A 62 13.61 -11.00 -10.81
N GLU A 63 13.63 -12.18 -10.19
CA GLU A 63 13.85 -13.43 -10.90
C GLU A 63 12.71 -13.78 -11.85
N GLN A 64 11.47 -13.54 -11.43
CA GLN A 64 10.29 -13.77 -12.26
C GLN A 64 9.07 -13.00 -11.72
N ARG A 65 8.08 -12.82 -12.60
CA ARG A 65 6.79 -12.26 -12.19
C ARG A 65 6.14 -13.15 -11.11
N ARG A 66 5.84 -12.55 -9.97
CA ARG A 66 5.24 -13.23 -8.81
C ARG A 66 3.85 -12.69 -8.51
N GLN A 67 3.01 -13.58 -8.01
CA GLN A 67 1.75 -13.21 -7.38
C GLN A 67 1.97 -12.93 -5.90
N GLY A 68 1.34 -11.86 -5.39
CA GLY A 68 1.39 -11.46 -4.00
C GLY A 68 0.85 -10.06 -3.81
N ASP A 69 0.69 -9.68 -2.56
CA ASP A 69 0.09 -8.39 -2.21
C ASP A 69 0.98 -7.55 -1.29
N ALA A 70 2.18 -8.04 -0.97
CA ALA A 70 3.22 -7.27 -0.31
C ALA A 70 4.59 -7.56 -0.94
N LEU A 71 5.38 -6.51 -1.14
CA LEU A 71 6.79 -6.56 -1.50
C LEU A 71 7.63 -6.09 -0.32
N VAL A 72 8.68 -6.81 0.01
CA VAL A 72 9.66 -6.41 1.02
C VAL A 72 11.05 -6.36 0.42
N GLY A 73 11.83 -5.37 0.81
CA GLY A 73 13.20 -5.24 0.33
C GLY A 73 13.94 -4.07 0.95
N PHE A 74 15.15 -3.91 0.46
CA PHE A 74 16.13 -2.99 0.98
C PHE A 74 17.04 -2.52 -0.17
N GLY A 75 17.38 -1.23 -0.19
CA GLY A 75 18.27 -0.68 -1.21
C GLY A 75 17.58 0.23 -2.23
N PRO A 76 18.19 0.39 -3.43
CA PRO A 76 17.82 1.46 -4.35
C PRO A 76 16.59 1.15 -5.24
N ALA A 77 16.05 -0.06 -5.18
CA ALA A 77 14.83 -0.38 -5.91
C ALA A 77 13.61 0.27 -5.27
N ALA A 78 12.71 0.81 -6.07
CA ALA A 78 11.37 1.17 -5.62
C ALA A 78 10.49 -0.08 -5.62
N LEU A 79 9.83 -0.33 -4.50
CA LEU A 79 8.77 -1.33 -4.36
C LEU A 79 7.44 -0.62 -4.53
N GLY A 80 6.51 -1.17 -5.29
CA GLY A 80 5.27 -0.48 -5.58
C GLY A 80 4.03 -1.36 -5.50
N VAL A 81 2.89 -0.72 -5.23
CA VAL A 81 1.56 -1.29 -5.35
C VAL A 81 0.66 -0.38 -6.19
N LEU A 82 -0.23 -0.99 -6.96
CA LEU A 82 -1.20 -0.32 -7.81
C LEU A 82 -2.58 -0.44 -7.19
N THR A 83 -3.21 0.68 -6.85
CA THR A 83 -4.50 0.69 -6.15
C THR A 83 -5.55 1.55 -6.83
N ALA A 84 -6.79 1.24 -6.55
CA ALA A 84 -7.98 2.06 -6.72
C ALA A 84 -9.01 1.54 -5.72
N ASP A 85 -9.07 2.18 -4.55
CA ASP A 85 -9.86 1.89 -3.34
C ASP A 85 -9.20 1.06 -2.25
N CYS A 86 -8.43 0.00 -2.56
CA CYS A 86 -7.68 -0.73 -1.54
C CYS A 86 -6.61 0.16 -0.88
N VAL A 87 -6.28 -0.10 0.37
CA VAL A 87 -5.29 0.67 1.13
C VAL A 87 -3.88 0.36 0.64
N PRO A 88 -3.13 1.31 0.09
CA PRO A 88 -1.70 1.15 -0.11
C PRO A 88 -0.98 1.54 1.18
N ILE A 89 -0.14 0.65 1.70
CA ILE A 89 0.61 0.88 2.93
C ILE A 89 2.09 0.78 2.61
N VAL A 90 2.89 1.65 3.19
CA VAL A 90 4.34 1.51 3.24
C VAL A 90 4.75 1.31 4.69
N LEU A 91 5.45 0.22 4.96
CA LEU A 91 6.08 -0.04 6.23
C LEU A 91 7.58 0.17 6.09
N ALA A 92 8.21 0.76 7.11
CA ALA A 92 9.67 0.90 7.16
C ALA A 92 10.16 0.59 8.57
N ASP A 93 11.18 -0.26 8.67
CA ASP A 93 11.82 -0.55 9.95
C ASP A 93 12.96 0.44 10.26
N ARG A 94 13.50 0.35 11.47
CA ARG A 94 14.62 1.19 11.90
C ARG A 94 15.88 0.99 11.04
N GLY A 95 16.09 -0.19 10.50
CA GLY A 95 17.21 -0.53 9.63
C GLY A 95 17.09 0.04 8.21
N GLY A 96 15.92 0.56 7.82
CA GLY A 96 15.62 1.11 6.51
C GLY A 96 15.14 0.07 5.49
N ALA A 97 14.85 -1.17 5.91
CA ALA A 97 14.11 -2.08 5.07
C ALA A 97 12.65 -1.58 4.91
N VAL A 98 12.10 -1.73 3.73
CA VAL A 98 10.75 -1.25 3.41
C VAL A 98 9.87 -2.39 2.93
N ALA A 99 8.57 -2.29 3.22
CA ALA A 99 7.57 -3.11 2.57
C ALA A 99 6.47 -2.22 2.00
N THR A 100 5.99 -2.55 0.79
CA THR A 100 4.78 -1.96 0.22
C THR A 100 3.68 -3.00 0.20
N VAL A 101 2.52 -2.65 0.71
CA VAL A 101 1.41 -3.58 0.93
C VAL A 101 0.16 -3.09 0.23
N HIS A 102 -0.48 -3.96 -0.54
CA HIS A 102 -1.80 -3.79 -1.10
C HIS A 102 -2.83 -4.43 -0.17
N ALA A 103 -3.51 -3.63 0.64
CA ALA A 103 -4.44 -4.09 1.65
C ALA A 103 -5.90 -3.77 1.29
N GLY A 104 -6.52 -4.61 0.48
CA GLY A 104 -7.99 -4.66 0.40
C GLY A 104 -8.58 -5.42 1.60
N TRP A 105 -9.90 -5.43 1.75
CA TRP A 105 -10.54 -6.14 2.86
C TRP A 105 -10.17 -7.62 2.96
N ARG A 106 -9.96 -8.31 1.80
CA ARG A 106 -9.52 -9.71 1.77
C ARG A 106 -8.10 -9.86 2.31
N GLY A 107 -7.19 -9.00 1.86
CA GLY A 107 -5.81 -8.99 2.33
C GLY A 107 -5.71 -8.69 3.83
N LEU A 108 -6.47 -7.70 4.32
CA LEU A 108 -6.56 -7.39 5.76
C LEU A 108 -7.07 -8.58 6.56
N ALA A 109 -8.18 -9.20 6.10
CA ALA A 109 -8.73 -10.39 6.77
C ALA A 109 -7.78 -11.60 6.76
N ALA A 110 -6.94 -11.71 5.72
CA ALA A 110 -5.94 -12.77 5.57
C ALA A 110 -4.61 -12.47 6.28
N GLY A 111 -4.42 -11.27 6.87
CA GLY A 111 -3.22 -10.91 7.61
C GLY A 111 -2.05 -10.44 6.75
N VAL A 112 -2.30 -9.74 5.63
CA VAL A 112 -1.23 -9.28 4.73
C VAL A 112 -0.31 -8.26 5.38
N VAL A 113 -0.84 -7.42 6.28
CA VAL A 113 -0.06 -6.38 6.97
C VAL A 113 0.83 -7.01 8.02
N GLU A 114 0.29 -7.93 8.81
CA GLU A 114 1.03 -8.72 9.80
C GLU A 114 2.16 -9.48 9.11
N ALA A 115 1.85 -10.22 8.04
CA ALA A 115 2.83 -10.98 7.27
C ALA A 115 3.95 -10.11 6.68
N ALA A 116 3.64 -8.87 6.27
CA ALA A 116 4.64 -7.94 5.77
C ALA A 116 5.50 -7.36 6.90
N ALA A 117 4.90 -7.03 8.05
CA ALA A 117 5.62 -6.53 9.21
C ALA A 117 6.59 -7.57 9.79
N ASP A 118 6.20 -8.86 9.82
CA ASP A 118 7.03 -9.98 10.26
C ASP A 118 8.31 -10.18 9.40
N ARG A 119 8.36 -9.61 8.20
CA ARG A 119 9.53 -9.64 7.31
C ARG A 119 10.49 -8.47 7.54
N LEU A 120 10.12 -7.51 8.36
CA LEU A 120 10.90 -6.34 8.73
C LEU A 120 11.58 -6.54 10.09
N GLY A 121 12.51 -5.65 10.41
CA GLY A 121 13.19 -5.62 11.70
C GLY A 121 12.34 -4.96 12.79
N SER A 122 13.00 -4.32 13.74
CA SER A 122 12.35 -3.65 14.87
C SER A 122 11.91 -2.21 14.54
N GLU A 123 11.04 -1.69 15.38
CA GLU A 123 10.55 -0.29 15.30
C GLU A 123 9.96 0.03 13.92
N VAL A 124 8.95 -0.77 13.53
CA VAL A 124 8.26 -0.59 12.26
C VAL A 124 7.30 0.60 12.35
N GLU A 125 7.42 1.50 11.39
CA GLU A 125 6.52 2.64 11.21
C GLU A 125 5.78 2.53 9.88
N ALA A 126 4.62 3.18 9.78
CA ALA A 126 3.74 3.10 8.62
C ALA A 126 3.44 4.47 8.01
N PHE A 127 3.38 4.50 6.67
CA PHE A 127 2.66 5.50 5.89
C PHE A 127 1.43 4.84 5.28
N VAL A 128 0.25 5.48 5.41
CA VAL A 128 -1.02 4.99 4.85
C VAL A 128 -1.45 5.88 3.70
N GLY A 129 -1.54 5.33 2.50
CA GLY A 129 -1.95 6.07 1.31
C GLY A 129 -3.48 6.21 1.17
N PRO A 130 -3.93 6.95 0.12
CA PRO A 130 -5.34 7.20 -0.11
C PRO A 130 -6.09 5.91 -0.46
N HIS A 131 -7.28 5.77 0.07
CA HIS A 131 -8.12 4.59 -0.14
C HIS A 131 -9.60 4.94 0.02
N ILE A 132 -10.49 4.01 -0.28
CA ILE A 132 -11.91 4.23 -0.09
C ILE A 132 -12.25 4.25 1.42
N ARG A 133 -13.00 5.25 1.84
CA ARG A 133 -13.40 5.45 3.23
C ARG A 133 -14.82 4.96 3.49
N ALA A 134 -15.17 4.82 4.75
CA ALA A 134 -16.53 4.44 5.17
C ALA A 134 -17.64 5.34 4.60
N CYS A 135 -17.33 6.58 4.25
CA CYS A 135 -18.32 7.46 3.57
C CYS A 135 -18.81 6.93 2.21
N CYS A 136 -18.06 6.02 1.59
CA CYS A 136 -18.33 5.52 0.23
C CYS A 136 -18.26 4.00 0.09
N TYR A 137 -17.72 3.28 1.10
CA TYR A 137 -17.48 1.86 0.98
C TYR A 137 -18.65 1.02 1.49
N GLU A 138 -19.78 1.06 0.78
CA GLU A 138 -20.90 0.17 1.06
C GLU A 138 -20.48 -1.31 0.89
N PHE A 139 -20.76 -2.15 1.89
CA PHE A 139 -20.38 -3.55 1.94
C PHE A 139 -21.51 -4.43 2.48
N ARG A 140 -22.15 -5.15 1.58
CA ARG A 140 -23.28 -6.06 1.88
C ARG A 140 -22.99 -7.51 1.48
N GLY A 141 -21.71 -7.85 1.35
CA GLY A 141 -21.28 -9.19 0.94
C GLY A 141 -21.50 -10.25 2.02
N PRO A 142 -21.57 -11.53 1.64
CA PRO A 142 -21.72 -12.65 2.58
C PRO A 142 -20.53 -12.79 3.52
N GLU A 143 -19.40 -12.15 3.23
CA GLU A 143 -18.19 -12.17 4.05
C GLU A 143 -18.24 -11.21 5.25
N ARG A 144 -19.26 -10.35 5.31
CA ARG A 144 -19.43 -9.35 6.38
C ARG A 144 -19.36 -9.93 7.80
N PRO A 145 -20.04 -11.05 8.15
CA PRO A 145 -19.94 -11.60 9.50
C PRO A 145 -18.53 -12.01 9.91
N GLY A 146 -17.74 -12.54 8.98
CA GLY A 146 -16.34 -12.88 9.23
C GLY A 146 -15.46 -11.65 9.46
N LEU A 147 -15.72 -10.57 8.72
CA LEU A 147 -15.02 -9.29 8.92
C LEU A 147 -15.39 -8.64 10.26
N GLU A 148 -16.66 -8.65 10.65
CA GLU A 148 -17.12 -8.14 11.96
C GLU A 148 -16.52 -8.95 13.13
N GLN A 149 -16.35 -10.26 12.94
CA GLN A 149 -15.69 -11.10 13.94
C GLN A 149 -14.18 -10.79 14.06
N ARG A 150 -13.49 -10.59 12.93
CA ARG A 150 -12.04 -10.28 12.92
C ARG A 150 -11.77 -8.84 13.35
N PHE A 151 -12.60 -7.91 12.93
CA PHE A 151 -12.49 -6.48 13.17
C PHE A 151 -13.82 -5.94 13.74
N PRO A 152 -14.06 -6.09 15.04
CA PRO A 152 -15.20 -5.51 15.70
C PRO A 152 -15.36 -4.05 15.37
N GLU A 153 -16.13 -3.29 15.22
CA GLU A 153 -16.18 -1.83 14.97
C GLU A 153 -15.75 -1.37 13.55
N CYS A 154 -15.40 -2.29 12.63
CA CYS A 154 -15.08 -1.88 11.28
C CYS A 154 -16.29 -1.49 10.41
N PHE A 155 -17.53 -1.67 10.92
CA PHE A 155 -18.76 -1.30 10.23
C PHE A 155 -19.50 -0.14 10.87
N HIS A 156 -19.92 0.81 10.03
CA HIS A 156 -20.86 1.89 10.39
C HIS A 156 -22.12 1.73 9.54
N GLY A 157 -23.14 1.03 10.08
CA GLY A 157 -24.30 0.60 9.29
C GLY A 157 -23.87 -0.37 8.17
N ASP A 158 -24.16 -0.04 6.94
CA ASP A 158 -23.77 -0.86 5.78
C ASP A 158 -22.38 -0.52 5.20
N TYR A 159 -21.63 0.38 5.84
CA TYR A 159 -20.35 0.88 5.33
C TYR A 159 -19.17 0.29 6.09
N LEU A 160 -18.19 -0.24 5.36
CA LEU A 160 -16.95 -0.79 5.89
C LEU A 160 -15.89 0.31 6.05
N SER A 161 -15.30 0.39 7.22
CA SER A 161 -14.12 1.21 7.50
C SER A 161 -12.84 0.38 7.41
N LEU A 162 -12.08 0.54 6.34
CA LEU A 162 -10.74 -0.05 6.22
C LEU A 162 -9.78 0.59 7.23
N ASP A 163 -10.01 1.86 7.60
CA ASP A 163 -9.22 2.55 8.63
C ASP A 163 -9.37 1.90 10.00
N ALA A 164 -10.59 1.58 10.41
CA ALA A 164 -10.84 0.93 11.69
C ALA A 164 -10.19 -0.47 11.73
N ALA A 165 -10.36 -1.25 10.64
CA ALA A 165 -9.74 -2.56 10.52
C ALA A 165 -8.20 -2.47 10.55
N LEU A 166 -7.61 -1.53 9.82
CA LEU A 166 -6.16 -1.31 9.78
C LEU A 166 -5.62 -0.79 11.13
N GLY A 167 -6.32 0.14 11.77
CA GLY A 167 -5.95 0.65 13.09
C GLY A 167 -5.87 -0.48 14.12
N ARG A 168 -6.82 -1.41 14.09
CA ARG A 168 -6.81 -2.60 14.95
C ARG A 168 -5.59 -3.49 14.68
N VAL A 169 -5.26 -3.74 13.41
CA VAL A 169 -4.06 -4.51 13.05
C VAL A 169 -2.80 -3.83 13.57
N PHE A 170 -2.66 -2.51 13.37
CA PHE A 170 -1.48 -1.78 13.82
C PHE A 170 -1.32 -1.77 15.35
N GLU A 171 -2.43 -1.67 16.09
CA GLU A 171 -2.40 -1.82 17.55
C GLU A 171 -1.90 -3.22 17.97
N GLU A 172 -2.39 -4.28 17.31
CA GLU A 172 -2.03 -5.66 17.61
C GLU A 172 -0.54 -5.95 17.36
N ILE A 173 0.04 -5.37 16.31
CA ILE A 173 1.45 -5.61 15.92
C ILE A 173 2.42 -4.49 16.36
N GLY A 174 1.92 -3.47 17.05
CA GLY A 174 2.77 -2.38 17.59
C GLY A 174 3.36 -1.46 16.52
N VAL A 175 2.68 -1.26 15.38
CA VAL A 175 3.11 -0.36 14.31
C VAL A 175 2.54 1.03 14.51
N THR A 176 3.39 2.06 14.39
CA THR A 176 3.00 3.47 14.52
C THR A 176 2.83 4.12 13.15
N ILE A 177 1.71 4.83 12.95
CA ILE A 177 1.50 5.63 11.74
C ILE A 177 2.26 6.95 11.89
N VAL A 178 3.20 7.23 10.99
CA VAL A 178 4.01 8.46 10.98
C VAL A 178 3.67 9.38 9.82
N GLY A 179 2.85 8.93 8.88
CA GLY A 179 2.38 9.72 7.77
C GLY A 179 1.23 9.08 7.03
N GLY A 180 0.59 9.86 6.18
CA GLY A 180 -0.52 9.34 5.38
C GLY A 180 -1.25 10.42 4.60
N LEU A 181 -2.19 9.97 3.76
CA LEU A 181 -3.11 10.81 3.02
C LEU A 181 -4.54 10.46 3.43
N ASP A 182 -5.12 11.33 4.27
CA ASP A 182 -6.49 11.17 4.78
C ASP A 182 -7.53 11.56 3.73
N GLU A 183 -7.50 10.87 2.57
CA GLU A 183 -8.38 11.16 1.44
C GLU A 183 -9.11 9.90 0.97
N CYS A 184 -10.44 10.03 0.82
CA CYS A 184 -11.24 8.98 0.17
C CYS A 184 -11.01 9.02 -1.35
N THR A 185 -10.60 7.90 -1.94
CA THR A 185 -10.37 7.79 -3.38
C THR A 185 -11.60 8.13 -4.21
N MET A 186 -12.80 7.77 -3.73
CA MET A 186 -14.06 8.02 -4.44
C MET A 186 -14.52 9.48 -4.33
N CYS A 187 -14.38 10.13 -3.15
CA CYS A 187 -14.86 11.50 -2.93
C CYS A 187 -13.90 12.57 -3.46
N SER A 188 -12.58 12.36 -3.37
CA SER A 188 -11.60 13.42 -3.61
C SER A 188 -11.47 13.82 -5.09
N GLY A 189 -11.81 12.91 -5.99
CA GLY A 189 -11.59 13.11 -7.44
C GLY A 189 -10.12 13.09 -7.86
N ARG A 190 -9.17 13.09 -6.91
CA ARG A 190 -7.71 13.11 -7.18
C ARG A 190 -7.14 11.75 -7.54
N PHE A 191 -7.80 10.68 -7.11
CA PHE A 191 -7.34 9.30 -7.29
C PHE A 191 -8.32 8.50 -8.14
N PHE A 192 -7.84 7.39 -8.69
CA PHE A 192 -8.73 6.41 -9.31
C PHE A 192 -9.50 5.65 -8.23
N SER A 193 -10.78 5.40 -8.48
CA SER A 193 -11.65 4.61 -7.59
C SER A 193 -12.41 3.57 -8.41
N TYR A 194 -12.23 2.30 -8.05
CA TYR A 194 -12.95 1.19 -8.67
C TYR A 194 -14.46 1.31 -8.42
N ARG A 195 -14.87 1.68 -7.20
CA ARG A 195 -16.27 1.94 -6.84
C ARG A 195 -16.81 3.19 -7.51
N GLY A 196 -15.96 4.18 -7.75
CA GLY A 196 -16.27 5.40 -8.49
C GLY A 196 -16.23 5.26 -10.01
N GLY A 197 -16.04 4.04 -10.55
CA GLY A 197 -16.12 3.77 -11.99
C GLY A 197 -14.79 3.53 -12.71
N SER A 198 -13.64 3.77 -12.09
CA SER A 198 -12.31 3.47 -12.63
C SER A 198 -12.01 1.97 -12.54
N ARG A 199 -12.59 1.18 -13.47
CA ARG A 199 -12.52 -0.28 -13.41
C ARG A 199 -11.13 -0.85 -13.70
N ALA A 200 -10.41 -0.23 -14.62
CA ALA A 200 -9.09 -0.68 -15.07
C ALA A 200 -7.95 0.16 -14.48
N GLU A 201 -8.16 1.45 -14.36
CA GLU A 201 -7.14 2.45 -14.03
C GLU A 201 -6.67 2.32 -12.58
N ARG A 202 -5.37 2.54 -12.38
CA ARG A 202 -4.74 2.49 -11.05
C ARG A 202 -3.76 3.63 -10.86
N PHE A 203 -3.67 4.12 -9.64
CA PHE A 203 -2.55 4.94 -9.20
C PHE A 203 -1.49 4.08 -8.51
N LEU A 204 -0.26 4.59 -8.48
CA LEU A 204 0.91 3.93 -7.88
C LEU A 204 1.19 4.54 -6.52
N THR A 205 1.43 3.68 -5.53
CA THR A 205 2.17 4.02 -4.32
C THR A 205 3.45 3.21 -4.34
N ALA A 206 4.60 3.89 -4.31
CA ALA A 206 5.91 3.26 -4.33
C ALA A 206 6.79 3.81 -3.21
N ALA A 207 7.68 2.97 -2.72
CA ALA A 207 8.66 3.37 -1.72
C ALA A 207 10.01 2.74 -1.98
N ARG A 208 11.09 3.43 -1.58
CA ARG A 208 12.43 2.87 -1.51
C ARG A 208 13.07 3.15 -0.15
N SER A 209 14.07 2.37 0.18
CA SER A 209 14.94 2.67 1.33
C SER A 209 15.64 4.02 1.14
N GLY A 210 15.76 4.78 2.21
CA GLY A 210 16.50 6.04 2.18
C GLY A 210 18.02 5.85 2.02
N ASP A 211 18.74 6.92 1.72
CA ASP A 211 20.18 6.88 1.40
C ASP A 211 21.10 6.80 2.64
N ARG A 212 20.62 6.35 3.78
CA ARG A 212 21.42 6.21 5.01
C ARG A 212 22.37 5.03 4.99
N TRP A 213 23.34 5.03 4.07
CA TRP A 213 24.32 3.95 3.87
C TRP A 213 25.75 4.41 4.03
N CYS A 214 26.01 5.42 4.86
CA CYS A 214 27.37 5.81 5.25
C CYS A 214 27.64 5.50 6.71
#